data_d6734cb7537300c5d0a3d73a02ea447e
#
_entry.id   d6734cb7537300c5d0a3d73a02ea447e
#
_cell.length_a   1.000
_cell.length_b   1.000
_cell.length_c   1.000
_cell.angle_alpha   90.00
_cell.angle_beta   90.00
_cell.angle_gamma   90.00
#
_symmetry.space_group_name_H-M   'P 1'
#
loop_
_entity.id
_entity.type
_entity.pdbx_description
1 polymer ?
#
loop_
_entity_poly.entity_id
_entity_poly.type
_entity_poly.pdbx_seq_one_letter_code
_entity_poly.pdbx_strand_id
1 'polypeptide(L)'
;MGTNTQITPLPDSDAEIVKHLSEAELLALVSTVAHLTGDLSLLDPRLIPDLLKLRDPQSGYDEEQQTLAREIILRGLRKFRDEQQQIPVRPSPDDLRAIMQFIAAEPVSERYVPLLLEELAIDGDQLRAPQWTKDSIDAEREFNAIVIGAGMSGIAAAHRLRQAGISVTVLEKNEDVGGTWLENKYPGCRVDIQNHMYSYSFAQRHDWPYFFSPQQVLHQYFRDCAEQFDLLPIIKFNTEVESAVWEELTQQWVVTSIDDAGRRQIDRANILVSAVGQLNRPNYPDIAGRESFAGDAFHSAQSTAIECHAQQS
;
A
#
# COMPACT_ATOMS: atom_id res chain seq x y z
N MET A 1 3.46 11.33 -14.76
CA MET A 1 4.72 12.07 -14.51
C MET A 1 5.39 11.35 -13.36
N GLY A 2 6.57 10.76 -13.62
CA GLY A 2 7.27 9.99 -12.58
C GLY A 2 7.57 10.88 -11.39
N THR A 3 7.32 10.36 -10.21
CA THR A 3 7.79 10.94 -8.97
C THR A 3 9.30 11.09 -9.09
N ASN A 4 9.76 12.33 -9.15
CA ASN A 4 11.18 12.65 -9.10
C ASN A 4 11.65 12.35 -7.66
N THR A 5 11.82 11.05 -7.37
CA THR A 5 12.38 10.61 -6.10
C THR A 5 13.82 11.07 -6.13
N GLN A 6 14.09 12.16 -5.44
CA GLN A 6 15.45 12.67 -5.28
C GLN A 6 16.21 11.58 -4.53
N ILE A 7 16.99 10.79 -5.28
CA ILE A 7 17.84 9.74 -4.69
C ILE A 7 18.85 10.46 -3.80
N THR A 8 18.78 10.22 -2.51
CA THR A 8 19.78 10.72 -1.57
C THR A 8 21.12 10.05 -1.92
N PRO A 9 22.16 10.83 -2.24
CA PRO A 9 23.45 10.24 -2.62
C PRO A 9 24.01 9.39 -1.46
N LEU A 10 24.72 8.32 -1.83
CA LEU A 10 25.47 7.55 -0.85
C LEU A 10 26.52 8.44 -0.18
N PRO A 11 26.84 8.19 1.11
CA PRO A 11 27.92 8.89 1.79
C PRO A 11 29.26 8.72 1.06
N ASP A 12 30.06 9.79 1.00
CA ASP A 12 31.37 9.77 0.35
C ASP A 12 32.38 8.90 1.11
N SER A 13 32.20 8.73 2.43
CA SER A 13 33.12 7.97 3.26
C SER A 13 32.60 6.56 3.56
N ASP A 14 33.49 5.58 3.45
CA ASP A 14 33.20 4.20 3.83
C ASP A 14 32.88 4.05 5.31
N ALA A 15 33.47 4.87 6.16
CA ALA A 15 33.22 4.84 7.60
C ALA A 15 31.76 5.20 7.93
N GLU A 16 31.19 6.11 7.19
CA GLU A 16 29.79 6.50 7.33
C GLU A 16 28.83 5.41 6.83
N ILE A 17 29.18 4.78 5.69
CA ILE A 17 28.43 3.61 5.19
C ILE A 17 28.44 2.49 6.24
N VAL A 18 29.62 2.15 6.78
CA VAL A 18 29.77 1.11 7.81
C VAL A 18 28.93 1.42 9.06
N LYS A 19 28.87 2.69 9.47
CA LYS A 19 28.03 3.11 10.58
C LYS A 19 26.55 2.82 10.32
N HIS A 20 26.05 3.13 9.12
CA HIS A 20 24.66 2.85 8.76
C HIS A 20 24.37 1.36 8.61
N LEU A 21 25.34 0.56 8.16
CA LEU A 21 25.19 -0.89 8.06
C LEU A 21 25.03 -1.59 9.42
N SER A 22 25.40 -0.95 10.53
CA SER A 22 25.18 -1.49 11.87
C SER A 22 23.69 -1.61 12.25
N GLU A 23 22.84 -0.77 11.67
CA GLU A 23 21.40 -0.69 11.95
C GLU A 23 20.54 -1.24 10.80
N ALA A 24 21.17 -1.67 9.70
CA ALA A 24 20.47 -2.06 8.49
C ALA A 24 20.04 -3.54 8.49
N GLU A 25 18.95 -3.82 7.78
CA GLU A 25 18.48 -5.19 7.49
C GLU A 25 19.34 -5.81 6.39
N LEU A 26 20.22 -6.73 6.77
CA LEU A 26 21.29 -7.21 5.91
C LEU A 26 20.80 -8.06 4.73
N LEU A 27 19.83 -8.95 4.94
CA LEU A 27 19.29 -9.79 3.86
C LEU A 27 18.71 -8.93 2.72
N ALA A 28 17.93 -7.94 3.06
CA ALA A 28 17.33 -7.03 2.09
C ALA A 28 18.40 -6.23 1.35
N LEU A 29 19.46 -5.76 2.06
CA LEU A 29 20.54 -5.00 1.43
C LEU A 29 21.43 -5.83 0.53
N VAL A 30 21.79 -7.06 0.87
CA VAL A 30 22.55 -7.96 -0.02
C VAL A 30 21.84 -8.09 -1.36
N SER A 31 20.53 -8.36 -1.33
CA SER A 31 19.72 -8.50 -2.53
C SER A 31 19.59 -7.20 -3.32
N THR A 32 19.41 -6.08 -2.62
CA THR A 32 19.34 -4.74 -3.22
C THR A 32 20.63 -4.36 -3.91
N VAL A 33 21.79 -4.60 -3.28
CA VAL A 33 23.09 -4.26 -3.86
C VAL A 33 23.41 -5.14 -5.05
N ALA A 34 23.07 -6.43 -5.02
CA ALA A 34 23.18 -7.31 -6.18
C ALA A 34 22.34 -6.79 -7.37
N HIS A 35 21.11 -6.34 -7.09
CA HIS A 35 20.24 -5.71 -8.09
C HIS A 35 20.84 -4.40 -8.65
N LEU A 36 21.26 -3.48 -7.78
CA LEU A 36 21.80 -2.16 -8.17
C LEU A 36 23.09 -2.28 -8.99
N THR A 37 23.95 -3.22 -8.66
CA THR A 37 25.26 -3.40 -9.33
C THR A 37 25.22 -4.36 -10.51
N GLY A 38 24.14 -5.13 -10.66
CA GLY A 38 24.05 -6.24 -11.61
C GLY A 38 25.06 -7.36 -11.32
N ASP A 39 25.64 -7.38 -10.12
CA ASP A 39 26.69 -8.32 -9.74
C ASP A 39 26.11 -9.46 -8.87
N LEU A 40 25.68 -10.52 -9.53
CA LEU A 40 25.11 -11.70 -8.85
C LEU A 40 26.13 -12.47 -8.01
N SER A 41 27.43 -12.21 -8.15
CA SER A 41 28.46 -12.82 -7.29
C SER A 41 28.37 -12.33 -5.83
N LEU A 42 27.60 -11.28 -5.58
CA LEU A 42 27.29 -10.78 -4.23
C LEU A 42 26.28 -11.67 -3.49
N LEU A 43 25.54 -12.52 -4.21
CA LEU A 43 24.60 -13.49 -3.62
C LEU A 43 25.35 -14.73 -3.12
N ASP A 44 26.08 -14.57 -2.03
CA ASP A 44 26.87 -15.66 -1.45
C ASP A 44 25.96 -16.76 -0.88
N PRO A 45 26.13 -18.04 -1.25
CA PRO A 45 25.29 -19.13 -0.76
C PRO A 45 25.23 -19.28 0.77
N ARG A 46 26.24 -18.80 1.49
CA ARG A 46 26.28 -18.80 2.95
C ARG A 46 25.27 -17.84 3.59
N LEU A 47 24.76 -16.89 2.80
CA LEU A 47 23.76 -15.89 3.20
C LEU A 47 22.35 -16.24 2.72
N ILE A 48 22.12 -17.44 2.19
CA ILE A 48 20.76 -17.93 1.91
C ILE A 48 20.02 -18.03 3.26
N PRO A 49 18.86 -17.38 3.43
CA PRO A 49 18.17 -17.33 4.71
C PRO A 49 17.57 -18.68 5.11
N ASP A 50 17.50 -18.93 6.41
CA ASP A 50 16.65 -19.98 6.96
C ASP A 50 15.21 -19.43 7.05
N LEU A 51 14.30 -19.98 6.25
CA LEU A 51 12.90 -19.52 6.19
C LEU A 51 12.18 -19.59 7.55
N LEU A 52 12.60 -20.47 8.45
CA LEU A 52 12.02 -20.56 9.79
C LEU A 52 12.45 -19.39 10.69
N LYS A 53 13.55 -18.73 10.35
CA LYS A 53 14.16 -17.64 11.12
C LYS A 53 13.97 -16.25 10.48
N LEU A 54 13.24 -16.13 9.38
CA LEU A 54 13.02 -14.84 8.69
C LEU A 54 12.42 -13.75 9.59
N ARG A 55 11.73 -14.14 10.66
CA ARG A 55 11.14 -13.20 11.64
C ARG A 55 12.08 -12.83 12.78
N ASP A 56 13.20 -13.53 12.89
CA ASP A 56 14.22 -13.22 13.89
C ASP A 56 15.02 -11.97 13.47
N PRO A 57 15.67 -11.29 14.42
CA PRO A 57 16.54 -10.17 14.08
C PRO A 57 17.56 -10.57 13.02
N GLN A 58 17.78 -9.68 12.04
CA GLN A 58 18.68 -9.92 10.90
C GLN A 58 18.34 -11.21 10.11
N SER A 59 17.06 -11.58 10.05
CA SER A 59 16.60 -12.80 9.37
C SER A 59 17.27 -14.08 9.88
N GLY A 60 17.69 -14.07 11.15
CA GLY A 60 18.35 -15.18 11.82
C GLY A 60 19.82 -15.39 11.45
N TYR A 61 20.47 -14.43 10.81
CA TYR A 61 21.91 -14.48 10.55
C TYR A 61 22.71 -14.47 11.86
N ASP A 62 23.62 -15.41 11.99
CA ASP A 62 24.61 -15.42 13.06
C ASP A 62 25.68 -14.32 12.88
N GLU A 63 26.60 -14.17 13.83
CA GLU A 63 27.62 -13.11 13.81
C GLU A 63 28.59 -13.23 12.61
N GLU A 64 28.88 -14.45 12.17
CA GLU A 64 29.75 -14.69 11.01
C GLU A 64 29.04 -14.29 9.72
N GLN A 65 27.79 -14.71 9.56
CA GLN A 65 26.95 -14.33 8.43
C GLN A 65 26.70 -12.83 8.38
N GLN A 66 26.42 -12.18 9.51
CA GLN A 66 26.26 -10.73 9.56
C GLN A 66 27.54 -9.98 9.18
N THR A 67 28.69 -10.47 9.60
CA THR A 67 30.00 -9.88 9.23
C THR A 67 30.22 -10.02 7.71
N LEU A 68 30.02 -11.20 7.17
CA LEU A 68 30.12 -11.47 5.73
C LEU A 68 29.16 -10.59 4.92
N ALA A 69 27.91 -10.50 5.35
CA ALA A 69 26.90 -9.69 4.68
C ALA A 69 27.32 -8.22 4.62
N ARG A 70 27.79 -7.63 5.76
CA ARG A 70 28.29 -6.25 5.79
C ARG A 70 29.47 -6.04 4.84
N GLU A 71 30.40 -6.96 4.76
CA GLU A 71 31.55 -6.88 3.84
C GLU A 71 31.09 -6.90 2.38
N ILE A 72 30.17 -7.80 2.03
CA ILE A 72 29.60 -7.91 0.69
C ILE A 72 28.85 -6.63 0.32
N ILE A 73 27.99 -6.14 1.21
CA ILE A 73 27.20 -4.92 0.99
C ILE A 73 28.13 -3.72 0.80
N LEU A 74 29.12 -3.56 1.67
CA LEU A 74 30.09 -2.45 1.58
C LEU A 74 30.83 -2.48 0.24
N ARG A 75 31.29 -3.66 -0.19
CA ARG A 75 31.95 -3.84 -1.50
C ARG A 75 31.04 -3.41 -2.66
N GLY A 76 29.79 -3.83 -2.65
CA GLY A 76 28.82 -3.49 -3.68
C GLY A 76 28.41 -2.01 -3.66
N LEU A 77 28.20 -1.41 -2.48
CA LEU A 77 27.91 0.01 -2.35
C LEU A 77 29.07 0.90 -2.81
N ARG A 78 30.33 0.49 -2.53
CA ARG A 78 31.50 1.16 -3.09
C ARG A 78 31.51 1.14 -4.61
N LYS A 79 31.30 -0.05 -5.20
CA LYS A 79 31.21 -0.18 -6.65
C LYS A 79 30.12 0.72 -7.23
N PHE A 80 28.92 0.70 -6.66
CA PHE A 80 27.79 1.53 -7.10
C PHE A 80 28.11 3.04 -6.99
N ARG A 81 28.72 3.48 -5.89
CA ARG A 81 29.16 4.87 -5.69
C ARG A 81 30.21 5.28 -6.70
N ASP A 82 31.26 4.44 -6.89
CA ASP A 82 32.41 4.73 -7.73
C ASP A 82 32.05 4.75 -9.23
N GLU A 83 31.01 4.02 -9.62
CA GLU A 83 30.38 4.08 -10.94
C GLU A 83 29.42 5.28 -11.11
N GLN A 84 29.55 6.30 -10.26
CA GLN A 84 28.76 7.54 -10.26
C GLN A 84 27.25 7.32 -10.05
N GLN A 85 26.90 6.28 -9.27
CA GLN A 85 25.52 5.95 -8.93
C GLN A 85 24.61 5.80 -10.16
N GLN A 86 25.13 5.33 -11.26
CA GLN A 86 24.31 5.00 -12.42
C GLN A 86 23.47 3.77 -12.06
N ILE A 87 22.15 3.92 -12.18
CA ILE A 87 21.24 2.79 -12.03
C ILE A 87 21.58 1.79 -13.13
N PRO A 88 21.85 0.53 -12.82
CA PRO A 88 22.19 -0.48 -13.82
C PRO A 88 21.11 -0.55 -14.90
N VAL A 89 21.50 -0.97 -16.07
CA VAL A 89 20.56 -1.37 -17.11
C VAL A 89 19.62 -2.39 -16.50
N ARG A 90 18.32 -2.26 -16.80
CA ARG A 90 17.26 -3.16 -16.32
C ARG A 90 17.77 -4.61 -16.24
N PRO A 91 17.70 -5.26 -15.05
CA PRO A 91 18.18 -6.62 -14.90
C PRO A 91 17.40 -7.57 -15.82
N SER A 92 18.07 -8.60 -16.32
CA SER A 92 17.39 -9.62 -17.09
C SER A 92 16.38 -10.40 -16.23
N PRO A 93 15.38 -11.04 -16.82
CA PRO A 93 14.47 -11.93 -16.07
C PRO A 93 15.21 -13.03 -15.29
N ASP A 94 16.34 -13.53 -15.82
CA ASP A 94 17.15 -14.55 -15.18
C ASP A 94 17.90 -13.98 -13.96
N ASP A 95 18.45 -12.77 -14.05
CA ASP A 95 19.09 -12.09 -12.91
C ASP A 95 18.09 -11.85 -11.78
N LEU A 96 16.89 -11.35 -12.11
CA LEU A 96 15.83 -11.16 -11.14
C LEU A 96 15.40 -12.46 -10.49
N ARG A 97 15.27 -13.52 -11.29
CA ARG A 97 14.95 -14.85 -10.79
C ARG A 97 16.02 -15.37 -9.82
N ALA A 98 17.31 -15.13 -10.12
CA ALA A 98 18.40 -15.52 -9.22
C ALA A 98 18.32 -14.78 -7.88
N ILE A 99 18.04 -13.46 -7.89
CA ILE A 99 17.84 -12.66 -6.68
C ILE A 99 16.63 -13.18 -5.89
N MET A 100 15.52 -13.46 -6.57
CA MET A 100 14.30 -13.99 -5.95
C MET A 100 14.53 -15.36 -5.30
N GLN A 101 15.25 -16.26 -5.98
CA GLN A 101 15.59 -17.59 -5.46
C GLN A 101 16.50 -17.49 -4.22
N PHE A 102 17.41 -16.52 -4.20
CA PHE A 102 18.27 -16.27 -3.06
C PHE A 102 17.44 -15.87 -1.82
N ILE A 103 16.50 -14.92 -1.97
CA ILE A 103 15.64 -14.46 -0.87
C ILE A 103 14.66 -15.55 -0.43
N ALA A 104 14.07 -16.27 -1.40
CA ALA A 104 13.09 -17.32 -1.14
C ALA A 104 13.74 -18.61 -0.58
N ALA A 105 15.07 -18.74 -0.65
CA ALA A 105 15.82 -19.95 -0.27
C ALA A 105 15.32 -21.22 -0.99
N GLU A 106 14.62 -21.06 -2.12
CA GLU A 106 14.07 -22.15 -2.91
C GLU A 106 13.97 -21.79 -4.40
N PRO A 107 13.82 -22.77 -5.31
CA PRO A 107 13.62 -22.49 -6.71
C PRO A 107 12.32 -21.73 -6.99
N VAL A 108 12.42 -20.59 -7.65
CA VAL A 108 11.25 -19.80 -8.09
C VAL A 108 10.83 -20.24 -9.48
N SER A 109 9.55 -20.66 -9.63
CA SER A 109 8.98 -21.02 -10.93
C SER A 109 8.91 -19.81 -11.86
N GLU A 110 9.23 -20.01 -13.14
CA GLU A 110 9.18 -18.96 -14.17
C GLU A 110 7.82 -18.24 -14.24
N ARG A 111 6.73 -18.92 -13.93
CA ARG A 111 5.39 -18.31 -13.90
C ARG A 111 5.20 -17.21 -12.86
N TYR A 112 6.05 -17.18 -11.81
CA TYR A 112 5.99 -16.13 -10.79
C TYR A 112 6.85 -14.91 -11.14
N VAL A 113 7.78 -15.04 -12.09
CA VAL A 113 8.68 -13.94 -12.48
C VAL A 113 7.89 -12.71 -12.96
N PRO A 114 6.86 -12.83 -13.82
CA PRO A 114 6.06 -11.66 -14.22
C PRO A 114 5.38 -10.97 -13.03
N LEU A 115 4.81 -11.73 -12.09
CA LEU A 115 4.17 -11.19 -10.89
C LEU A 115 5.16 -10.37 -10.04
N LEU A 116 6.35 -10.94 -9.84
CA LEU A 116 7.39 -10.31 -9.01
C LEU A 116 8.02 -9.10 -9.71
N LEU A 117 8.13 -9.12 -11.04
CA LEU A 117 8.51 -7.94 -11.83
C LEU A 117 7.53 -6.79 -11.69
N GLU A 118 6.22 -7.11 -11.63
CA GLU A 118 5.19 -6.12 -11.37
C GLU A 118 5.33 -5.49 -9.98
N GLU A 119 5.63 -6.30 -8.94
CA GLU A 119 5.84 -5.80 -7.58
C GLU A 119 7.07 -4.89 -7.46
N LEU A 120 8.14 -5.17 -8.21
CA LEU A 120 9.33 -4.32 -8.25
C LEU A 120 9.09 -2.98 -8.95
N ALA A 121 7.98 -2.83 -9.67
CA ALA A 121 7.60 -1.61 -10.38
C ALA A 121 8.74 -0.98 -11.22
N ILE A 122 9.64 -1.80 -11.76
CA ILE A 122 10.81 -1.35 -12.56
C ILE A 122 10.37 -0.53 -13.76
N ASP A 123 9.24 -0.87 -14.35
CA ASP A 123 8.62 -0.14 -15.47
C ASP A 123 7.57 0.89 -14.99
N GLY A 124 7.52 1.17 -13.69
CA GLY A 124 6.48 1.97 -13.07
C GLY A 124 5.15 1.20 -12.95
N ASP A 125 4.07 1.94 -12.69
CA ASP A 125 2.73 1.39 -12.49
C ASP A 125 2.08 0.78 -13.76
N GLN A 126 2.73 0.87 -14.91
CA GLN A 126 2.12 0.59 -16.20
C GLN A 126 1.69 -0.86 -16.40
N LEU A 127 2.33 -1.83 -15.73
CA LEU A 127 2.03 -3.26 -15.91
C LEU A 127 0.63 -3.64 -15.40
N ARG A 128 0.15 -2.99 -14.32
CA ARG A 128 -1.19 -3.20 -13.75
C ARG A 128 -2.21 -2.16 -14.18
N ALA A 129 -1.78 -1.14 -14.93
CA ALA A 129 -2.67 -0.16 -15.50
C ALA A 129 -3.52 -0.79 -16.62
N PRO A 130 -4.74 -0.32 -16.84
CA PRO A 130 -5.54 -0.75 -17.99
C PRO A 130 -4.77 -0.54 -19.29
N GLN A 131 -4.68 -1.60 -20.11
CA GLN A 131 -4.03 -1.54 -21.43
C GLN A 131 -4.97 -0.96 -22.51
N TRP A 132 -6.16 -0.55 -22.14
CA TRP A 132 -7.19 0.04 -22.97
C TRP A 132 -7.80 1.26 -22.28
N THR A 133 -8.43 2.12 -23.06
CA THR A 133 -9.23 3.23 -22.53
C THR A 133 -10.66 3.12 -23.09
N LYS A 134 -11.61 3.68 -22.36
CA LYS A 134 -13.03 3.75 -22.79
C LYS A 134 -13.12 4.33 -24.21
N ASP A 135 -12.40 5.40 -24.49
CA ASP A 135 -12.43 6.06 -25.80
C ASP A 135 -11.78 5.23 -26.90
N SER A 136 -10.83 4.34 -26.58
CA SER A 136 -10.26 3.40 -27.56
C SER A 136 -11.24 2.28 -27.97
N ILE A 137 -12.28 2.05 -27.17
CA ILE A 137 -13.31 1.03 -27.44
C ILE A 137 -14.52 1.70 -28.10
N ASP A 138 -15.06 2.74 -27.49
CA ASP A 138 -16.22 3.47 -27.97
C ASP A 138 -16.20 4.91 -27.39
N ALA A 139 -15.68 5.86 -28.16
CA ALA A 139 -15.54 7.22 -27.72
C ALA A 139 -16.89 7.94 -27.53
N GLU A 140 -17.90 7.57 -28.33
CA GLU A 140 -19.20 8.25 -28.33
C GLU A 140 -20.15 7.73 -27.25
N ARG A 141 -19.92 6.53 -26.72
CA ARG A 141 -20.76 5.95 -25.68
C ARG A 141 -20.55 6.69 -24.35
N GLU A 142 -21.63 7.23 -23.80
CA GLU A 142 -21.61 7.68 -22.40
C GLU A 142 -21.50 6.49 -21.47
N PHE A 143 -20.45 6.47 -20.66
CA PHE A 143 -20.17 5.36 -19.76
C PHE A 143 -19.51 5.88 -18.48
N ASN A 144 -20.12 5.58 -17.33
CA ASN A 144 -19.69 6.09 -16.04
C ASN A 144 -19.75 5.02 -14.96
N ALA A 145 -19.06 5.29 -13.88
CA ALA A 145 -19.01 4.44 -12.69
C ALA A 145 -19.33 5.22 -11.43
N ILE A 146 -20.01 4.57 -10.48
CA ILE A 146 -20.14 5.03 -9.11
C ILE A 146 -19.35 4.05 -8.21
N VAL A 147 -18.54 4.61 -7.32
CA VAL A 147 -17.81 3.87 -6.28
C VAL A 147 -18.38 4.26 -4.93
N ILE A 148 -18.77 3.27 -4.12
CA ILE A 148 -19.30 3.49 -2.77
C ILE A 148 -18.19 3.29 -1.75
N GLY A 149 -17.80 4.39 -1.10
CA GLY A 149 -16.73 4.45 -0.11
C GLY A 149 -15.39 4.94 -0.66
N ALA A 150 -14.72 5.81 0.09
CA ALA A 150 -13.39 6.37 -0.21
C ALA A 150 -12.29 5.82 0.72
N GLY A 151 -12.42 4.60 1.18
CA GLY A 151 -11.36 3.85 1.85
C GLY A 151 -10.32 3.35 0.84
N MET A 152 -9.41 2.48 1.30
CA MET A 152 -8.35 1.89 0.47
C MET A 152 -8.85 1.35 -0.87
N SER A 153 -9.93 0.55 -0.85
CA SER A 153 -10.47 -0.06 -2.08
C SER A 153 -11.11 0.96 -3.01
N GLY A 154 -11.78 1.97 -2.46
CA GLY A 154 -12.43 3.01 -3.25
C GLY A 154 -11.45 3.93 -3.96
N ILE A 155 -10.37 4.34 -3.29
CA ILE A 155 -9.27 5.11 -3.89
C ILE A 155 -8.63 4.32 -5.04
N ALA A 156 -8.32 3.03 -4.82
CA ALA A 156 -7.74 2.17 -5.85
C ALA A 156 -8.68 2.01 -7.06
N ALA A 157 -9.97 1.75 -6.82
CA ALA A 157 -10.97 1.62 -7.88
C ALA A 157 -11.13 2.91 -8.69
N ALA A 158 -11.24 4.05 -8.01
CA ALA A 158 -11.36 5.35 -8.67
C ALA A 158 -10.13 5.67 -9.53
N HIS A 159 -8.93 5.42 -9.01
CA HIS A 159 -7.69 5.59 -9.75
C HIS A 159 -7.66 4.73 -11.02
N ARG A 160 -7.93 3.45 -10.93
CA ARG A 160 -7.90 2.51 -12.07
C ARG A 160 -8.98 2.79 -13.11
N LEU A 161 -10.19 3.13 -12.68
CA LEU A 161 -11.28 3.51 -13.59
C LEU A 161 -10.95 4.80 -14.35
N ARG A 162 -10.37 5.81 -13.68
CA ARG A 162 -9.90 7.03 -14.35
C ARG A 162 -8.77 6.77 -15.34
N GLN A 163 -7.82 5.90 -15.01
CA GLN A 163 -6.79 5.48 -15.95
C GLN A 163 -7.40 4.81 -17.21
N ALA A 164 -8.50 4.09 -17.06
CA ALA A 164 -9.26 3.54 -18.17
C ALA A 164 -10.12 4.57 -18.91
N GLY A 165 -10.04 5.86 -18.56
CA GLY A 165 -10.83 6.93 -19.20
C GLY A 165 -12.33 6.88 -18.86
N ILE A 166 -12.72 6.19 -17.79
CA ILE A 166 -14.11 6.10 -17.33
C ILE A 166 -14.40 7.28 -16.38
N SER A 167 -15.50 7.96 -16.61
CA SER A 167 -16.01 8.98 -15.67
C SER A 167 -16.42 8.32 -14.35
N VAL A 168 -15.91 8.82 -13.23
CA VAL A 168 -16.12 8.23 -11.90
C VAL A 168 -16.67 9.27 -10.93
N THR A 169 -17.65 8.85 -10.13
CA THR A 169 -18.07 9.55 -8.92
C THR A 169 -17.88 8.62 -7.74
N VAL A 170 -17.26 9.09 -6.66
CA VAL A 170 -17.13 8.35 -5.41
C VAL A 170 -18.09 8.96 -4.39
N LEU A 171 -18.89 8.13 -3.72
CA LEU A 171 -19.79 8.54 -2.66
C LEU A 171 -19.22 8.07 -1.33
N GLU A 172 -18.86 9.03 -0.46
CA GLU A 172 -18.27 8.75 0.86
C GLU A 172 -19.14 9.37 1.96
N LYS A 173 -19.53 8.54 2.92
CA LYS A 173 -20.37 8.95 4.05
C LYS A 173 -19.67 9.91 5.02
N ASN A 174 -18.34 9.79 5.11
CA ASN A 174 -17.52 10.59 6.02
C ASN A 174 -17.04 11.90 5.35
N GLU A 175 -16.43 12.75 6.15
CA GLU A 175 -15.89 14.06 5.74
C GLU A 175 -14.54 13.98 5.01
N ASP A 176 -13.87 12.81 5.03
CA ASP A 176 -12.54 12.62 4.44
C ASP A 176 -12.38 11.18 3.93
N VAL A 177 -11.30 10.94 3.18
CA VAL A 177 -10.89 9.62 2.71
C VAL A 177 -10.27 8.79 3.84
N GLY A 178 -10.06 7.49 3.61
CA GLY A 178 -9.29 6.63 4.52
C GLY A 178 -10.07 5.47 5.11
N GLY A 179 -11.41 5.52 5.14
CA GLY A 179 -12.26 4.43 5.63
C GLY A 179 -11.85 3.98 7.03
N THR A 180 -11.41 2.74 7.20
CA THR A 180 -10.95 2.18 8.48
C THR A 180 -9.93 3.08 9.19
N TRP A 181 -9.04 3.73 8.46
CA TRP A 181 -7.99 4.59 9.02
C TRP A 181 -8.46 6.00 9.34
N LEU A 182 -9.62 6.41 8.84
CA LEU A 182 -10.32 7.61 9.29
C LEU A 182 -11.15 7.33 10.55
N GLU A 183 -11.86 6.20 10.57
CA GLU A 183 -12.87 5.90 11.59
C GLU A 183 -12.27 5.39 12.91
N ASN A 184 -11.19 4.60 12.86
CA ASN A 184 -10.61 3.96 14.05
C ASN A 184 -9.51 4.82 14.67
N LYS A 185 -9.85 5.55 15.74
CA LYS A 185 -8.97 6.50 16.44
C LYS A 185 -8.65 6.10 17.88
N TYR A 186 -8.84 4.83 18.26
CA TYR A 186 -8.55 4.36 19.61
C TYR A 186 -7.03 4.39 19.90
N PRO A 187 -6.62 4.55 21.18
CA PRO A 187 -5.22 4.59 21.55
C PRO A 187 -4.44 3.36 21.10
N GLY A 188 -3.31 3.57 20.43
CA GLY A 188 -2.47 2.49 19.93
C GLY A 188 -2.95 1.85 18.63
N CYS A 189 -4.01 2.39 17.98
CA CYS A 189 -4.45 1.93 16.67
C CYS A 189 -3.33 1.99 15.65
N ARG A 190 -2.99 0.84 15.06
CA ARG A 190 -1.93 0.70 14.07
C ARG A 190 -2.18 -0.52 13.16
N VAL A 191 -1.47 -0.55 12.05
CA VAL A 191 -1.50 -1.70 11.16
C VAL A 191 -0.74 -2.88 11.77
N ASP A 192 -1.19 -4.08 11.46
CA ASP A 192 -0.61 -5.37 11.86
C ASP A 192 0.21 -6.05 10.75
N ILE A 193 0.35 -5.38 9.62
CA ILE A 193 1.18 -5.78 8.48
C ILE A 193 2.24 -4.70 8.24
N GLN A 194 3.44 -5.10 7.85
CA GLN A 194 4.52 -4.17 7.52
C GLN A 194 4.09 -3.18 6.43
N ASN A 195 4.36 -1.90 6.61
CA ASN A 195 3.91 -0.82 5.73
C ASN A 195 4.35 -0.97 4.27
N HIS A 196 5.54 -1.54 4.02
CA HIS A 196 6.01 -1.82 2.66
C HIS A 196 5.07 -2.76 1.89
N MET A 197 4.32 -3.62 2.61
CA MET A 197 3.30 -4.50 2.02
C MET A 197 1.90 -3.88 2.13
N TYR A 198 1.67 -3.00 3.12
CA TYR A 198 0.39 -2.32 3.32
C TYR A 198 0.39 -0.95 2.65
N SER A 199 0.63 -0.95 1.35
CA SER A 199 0.62 0.22 0.47
C SER A 199 0.15 -0.20 -0.92
N TYR A 200 -0.25 0.76 -1.74
CA TYR A 200 -0.56 0.46 -3.13
C TYR A 200 0.71 0.17 -3.92
N SER A 201 0.68 -0.84 -4.79
CA SER A 201 1.77 -1.13 -5.71
C SER A 201 2.08 0.03 -6.67
N PHE A 202 1.08 0.86 -6.95
CA PHE A 202 1.20 2.04 -7.81
C PHE A 202 1.52 3.34 -7.05
N ALA A 203 1.62 3.29 -5.72
CA ALA A 203 1.97 4.41 -4.87
C ALA A 203 2.82 3.94 -3.68
N GLN A 204 3.89 3.20 -3.99
CA GLN A 204 4.81 2.73 -2.98
C GLN A 204 5.54 3.90 -2.33
N ARG A 205 5.75 3.78 -1.02
CA ARG A 205 6.42 4.77 -0.19
C ARG A 205 7.62 4.11 0.49
N HIS A 206 8.76 4.79 0.53
CA HIS A 206 10.01 4.25 1.06
C HIS A 206 10.46 4.89 2.37
N ASP A 207 9.81 5.98 2.77
CA ASP A 207 10.13 6.80 3.95
C ASP A 207 9.16 6.58 5.11
N TRP A 208 8.66 5.34 5.27
CA TRP A 208 7.80 4.99 6.38
C TRP A 208 8.50 5.19 7.71
N PRO A 209 7.93 5.99 8.66
CA PRO A 209 8.57 6.23 9.95
C PRO A 209 8.56 5.02 10.89
N TYR A 210 7.75 4.00 10.57
CA TYR A 210 7.60 2.77 11.35
C TYR A 210 7.37 1.58 10.44
N PHE A 211 7.78 0.38 10.87
CA PHE A 211 7.41 -0.87 10.20
C PHE A 211 5.90 -1.12 10.23
N PHE A 212 5.27 -0.83 11.37
CA PHE A 212 3.84 -0.94 11.63
C PHE A 212 3.33 0.45 12.02
N SER A 213 2.90 1.23 11.07
CA SER A 213 2.55 2.62 11.29
C SER A 213 1.26 2.78 12.12
N PRO A 214 1.20 3.81 12.97
CA PRO A 214 -0.03 4.19 13.64
C PRO A 214 -1.06 4.75 12.65
N GLN A 215 -2.31 4.79 13.10
CA GLN A 215 -3.48 5.21 12.34
C GLN A 215 -3.27 6.52 11.57
N GLN A 216 -2.71 7.54 12.20
CA GLN A 216 -2.53 8.86 11.59
C GLN A 216 -1.59 8.84 10.38
N VAL A 217 -0.55 8.01 10.41
CA VAL A 217 0.40 7.87 9.30
C VAL A 217 -0.27 7.20 8.11
N LEU A 218 -1.10 6.18 8.35
CA LEU A 218 -1.83 5.50 7.28
C LEU A 218 -2.96 6.35 6.72
N HIS A 219 -3.69 7.07 7.56
CA HIS A 219 -4.71 8.01 7.09
C HIS A 219 -4.08 9.08 6.18
N GLN A 220 -2.95 9.66 6.59
CA GLN A 220 -2.22 10.63 5.77
C GLN A 220 -1.76 10.03 4.44
N TYR A 221 -1.25 8.79 4.45
CA TYR A 221 -0.86 8.10 3.21
C TYR A 221 -2.03 7.97 2.21
N PHE A 222 -3.22 7.57 2.66
CA PHE A 222 -4.39 7.47 1.77
C PHE A 222 -4.85 8.83 1.27
N ARG A 223 -4.74 9.86 2.11
CA ARG A 223 -5.03 11.24 1.73
C ARG A 223 -4.04 11.75 0.68
N ASP A 224 -2.73 11.53 0.89
CA ASP A 224 -1.68 11.86 -0.08
C ASP A 224 -1.93 11.15 -1.42
N CYS A 225 -2.36 9.89 -1.41
CA CYS A 225 -2.73 9.16 -2.63
C CYS A 225 -3.93 9.80 -3.34
N ALA A 226 -4.98 10.16 -2.60
CA ALA A 226 -6.16 10.79 -3.18
C ALA A 226 -5.82 12.16 -3.81
N GLU A 227 -4.94 12.94 -3.19
CA GLU A 227 -4.42 14.20 -3.72
C GLU A 227 -3.52 13.97 -4.93
N GLN A 228 -2.53 13.08 -4.83
CA GLN A 228 -1.56 12.78 -5.90
C GLN A 228 -2.25 12.35 -7.20
N PHE A 229 -3.30 11.57 -7.09
CA PHE A 229 -4.05 11.07 -8.25
C PHE A 229 -5.26 11.94 -8.64
N ASP A 230 -5.36 13.14 -8.05
CA ASP A 230 -6.44 14.09 -8.33
C ASP A 230 -7.84 13.47 -8.17
N LEU A 231 -8.04 12.69 -7.10
CA LEU A 231 -9.32 12.02 -6.83
C LEU A 231 -10.27 12.86 -6.00
N LEU A 232 -9.77 13.79 -5.17
CA LEU A 232 -10.62 14.60 -4.29
C LEU A 232 -11.78 15.31 -5.02
N PRO A 233 -11.60 15.88 -6.23
CA PRO A 233 -12.68 16.56 -6.94
C PRO A 233 -13.84 15.65 -7.38
N ILE A 234 -13.63 14.33 -7.45
CA ILE A 234 -14.66 13.36 -7.85
C ILE A 234 -15.31 12.64 -6.67
N ILE A 235 -14.90 12.97 -5.44
CA ILE A 235 -15.47 12.40 -4.20
C ILE A 235 -16.54 13.35 -3.66
N LYS A 236 -17.75 12.84 -3.50
CA LYS A 236 -18.83 13.50 -2.77
C LYS A 236 -18.77 13.03 -1.33
N PHE A 237 -18.17 13.84 -0.46
CA PHE A 237 -18.11 13.60 0.99
C PHE A 237 -19.47 13.83 1.66
N ASN A 238 -19.60 13.35 2.89
CA ASN A 238 -20.83 13.47 3.70
C ASN A 238 -22.07 12.98 2.93
N THR A 239 -21.89 11.91 2.12
CA THR A 239 -22.91 11.39 1.22
C THR A 239 -23.04 9.89 1.45
N GLU A 240 -24.07 9.46 2.17
CA GLU A 240 -24.33 8.05 2.47
C GLU A 240 -25.25 7.44 1.41
N VAL A 241 -24.86 6.26 0.91
CA VAL A 241 -25.69 5.49 -0.03
C VAL A 241 -26.73 4.68 0.76
N GLU A 242 -28.00 4.95 0.50
CA GLU A 242 -29.13 4.23 1.11
C GLU A 242 -29.48 2.97 0.33
N SER A 243 -29.42 3.03 -1.01
CA SER A 243 -29.75 1.89 -1.87
C SER A 243 -29.10 1.99 -3.24
N ALA A 244 -28.91 0.83 -3.85
CA ALA A 244 -28.47 0.71 -5.23
C ALA A 244 -29.27 -0.43 -5.89
N VAL A 245 -30.00 -0.13 -6.96
CA VAL A 245 -30.88 -1.06 -7.66
C VAL A 245 -30.52 -1.10 -9.14
N TRP A 246 -30.36 -2.29 -9.67
CA TRP A 246 -30.16 -2.47 -11.09
C TRP A 246 -31.47 -2.30 -11.86
N GLU A 247 -31.47 -1.45 -12.86
CA GLU A 247 -32.63 -1.20 -13.73
C GLU A 247 -32.38 -1.84 -15.11
N GLU A 248 -33.07 -2.93 -15.38
CA GLU A 248 -32.84 -3.75 -16.57
C GLU A 248 -33.16 -3.00 -17.88
N LEU A 249 -34.15 -2.13 -17.88
CA LEU A 249 -34.55 -1.41 -19.09
C LEU A 249 -33.51 -0.43 -19.59
N THR A 250 -32.82 0.25 -18.67
CA THR A 250 -31.76 1.22 -18.99
C THR A 250 -30.36 0.63 -18.90
N GLN A 251 -30.25 -0.58 -18.36
CA GLN A 251 -28.99 -1.24 -18.06
C GLN A 251 -28.05 -0.35 -17.21
N GLN A 252 -28.62 0.23 -16.17
CA GLN A 252 -27.92 1.11 -15.25
C GLN A 252 -28.25 0.79 -13.80
N TRP A 253 -27.30 1.06 -12.94
CA TRP A 253 -27.52 1.16 -11.51
C TRP A 253 -28.20 2.48 -11.17
N VAL A 254 -29.27 2.42 -10.41
CA VAL A 254 -29.95 3.58 -9.80
C VAL A 254 -29.51 3.63 -8.35
N VAL A 255 -28.71 4.62 -8.00
CA VAL A 255 -28.11 4.77 -6.67
C VAL A 255 -28.78 5.94 -5.97
N THR A 256 -29.40 5.65 -4.82
CA THR A 256 -29.99 6.67 -3.95
C THR A 256 -29.04 6.96 -2.81
N SER A 257 -28.69 8.21 -2.64
CA SER A 257 -27.84 8.68 -1.55
C SER A 257 -28.50 9.83 -0.77
N ILE A 258 -28.03 10.07 0.45
CA ILE A 258 -28.48 11.14 1.32
C ILE A 258 -27.25 11.91 1.81
N ASP A 259 -27.33 13.25 1.78
CA ASP A 259 -26.28 14.11 2.33
C ASP A 259 -26.54 14.46 3.82
N ASP A 260 -25.59 15.14 4.46
CA ASP A 260 -25.65 15.59 5.86
C ASP A 260 -26.82 16.56 6.15
N ALA A 261 -27.34 17.23 5.12
CA ALA A 261 -28.52 18.07 5.19
C ALA A 261 -29.82 17.28 5.03
N GLY A 262 -29.79 15.96 4.90
CA GLY A 262 -30.93 15.09 4.70
C GLY A 262 -31.52 15.15 3.28
N ARG A 263 -30.80 15.71 2.32
CA ARG A 263 -31.25 15.80 0.92
C ARG A 263 -30.93 14.52 0.18
N ARG A 264 -31.97 13.90 -0.36
CA ARG A 264 -31.80 12.71 -1.21
C ARG A 264 -31.46 13.08 -2.62
N GLN A 265 -30.49 12.33 -3.19
CA GLN A 265 -30.08 12.42 -4.59
C GLN A 265 -30.16 11.05 -5.23
N ILE A 266 -30.50 11.03 -6.52
CA ILE A 266 -30.50 9.82 -7.33
C ILE A 266 -29.47 10.00 -8.45
N ASP A 267 -28.47 9.17 -8.45
CA ASP A 267 -27.44 9.09 -9.49
C ASP A 267 -27.58 7.78 -10.28
N ARG A 268 -27.16 7.77 -11.55
CA ARG A 268 -27.20 6.60 -12.43
C ARG A 268 -25.80 6.28 -12.92
N ALA A 269 -25.48 4.98 -13.00
CA ALA A 269 -24.18 4.55 -13.51
C ALA A 269 -24.26 3.19 -14.21
N ASN A 270 -23.37 2.99 -15.18
CA ASN A 270 -23.21 1.72 -15.87
C ASN A 270 -22.48 0.69 -15.01
N ILE A 271 -21.55 1.17 -14.15
CA ILE A 271 -20.78 0.37 -13.21
C ILE A 271 -21.06 0.84 -11.78
N LEU A 272 -21.26 -0.11 -10.88
CA LEU A 272 -21.26 0.12 -9.44
C LEU A 272 -20.14 -0.69 -8.80
N VAL A 273 -19.28 -0.01 -8.06
CA VAL A 273 -18.22 -0.64 -7.25
C VAL A 273 -18.56 -0.47 -5.78
N SER A 274 -18.80 -1.59 -5.10
CA SER A 274 -19.00 -1.59 -3.64
C SER A 274 -17.63 -1.68 -2.95
N ALA A 275 -17.17 -0.55 -2.39
CA ALA A 275 -15.92 -0.43 -1.65
C ALA A 275 -16.17 -0.08 -0.16
N VAL A 276 -17.27 -0.57 0.39
CA VAL A 276 -17.79 -0.24 1.73
C VAL A 276 -16.96 -0.78 2.89
N GLY A 277 -16.02 -1.68 2.62
CA GLY A 277 -15.19 -2.32 3.66
C GLY A 277 -15.94 -3.40 4.45
N GLN A 278 -15.20 -4.43 4.85
CA GLN A 278 -15.79 -5.56 5.63
C GLN A 278 -15.91 -5.28 7.11
N LEU A 279 -15.18 -4.30 7.64
CA LEU A 279 -15.15 -3.92 9.06
C LEU A 279 -15.87 -2.59 9.33
N ASN A 280 -16.72 -2.13 8.43
CA ASN A 280 -17.33 -0.82 8.46
C ASN A 280 -18.40 -0.66 9.58
N ARG A 281 -19.07 -1.75 9.99
CA ARG A 281 -20.12 -1.69 10.99
C ARG A 281 -19.67 -2.32 12.30
N PRO A 282 -19.68 -1.55 13.42
CA PRO A 282 -19.42 -2.11 14.74
C PRO A 282 -20.38 -3.26 15.05
N ASN A 283 -19.86 -4.40 15.46
CA ASN A 283 -20.64 -5.54 15.89
C ASN A 283 -20.33 -5.83 17.35
N TYR A 284 -21.34 -5.72 18.19
CA TYR A 284 -21.21 -6.05 19.60
C TYR A 284 -21.53 -7.53 19.83
N PRO A 285 -20.73 -8.23 20.64
CA PRO A 285 -21.01 -9.62 20.97
C PRO A 285 -22.30 -9.75 21.80
N ASP A 286 -23.07 -10.80 21.54
CA ASP A 286 -24.25 -11.15 22.34
C ASP A 286 -23.79 -11.90 23.60
N ILE A 287 -23.44 -11.12 24.64
CA ILE A 287 -22.93 -11.63 25.92
C ILE A 287 -23.91 -11.24 27.03
N ALA A 288 -24.37 -12.23 27.80
CA ALA A 288 -25.24 -12.00 28.95
C ALA A 288 -24.56 -11.08 29.98
N GLY A 289 -25.29 -10.08 30.48
CA GLY A 289 -24.78 -9.13 31.47
C GLY A 289 -24.09 -7.89 30.90
N ARG A 290 -23.93 -7.76 29.62
CA ARG A 290 -23.35 -6.56 28.98
C ARG A 290 -24.12 -5.31 29.36
N GLU A 291 -25.44 -5.35 29.32
CA GLU A 291 -26.33 -4.20 29.62
C GLU A 291 -26.34 -3.83 31.11
N SER A 292 -25.86 -4.72 31.97
CA SER A 292 -25.80 -4.49 33.43
C SER A 292 -24.39 -4.11 33.91
N PHE A 293 -23.41 -4.02 33.01
CA PHE A 293 -22.07 -3.55 33.37
C PHE A 293 -22.11 -2.06 33.74
N ALA A 294 -21.70 -1.74 34.97
CA ALA A 294 -21.77 -0.40 35.53
C ALA A 294 -20.59 0.52 35.17
N GLY A 295 -19.57 -0.02 34.52
CA GLY A 295 -18.42 0.75 34.05
C GLY A 295 -18.61 1.28 32.62
N ASP A 296 -17.67 2.09 32.16
CA ASP A 296 -17.68 2.59 30.79
C ASP A 296 -17.41 1.45 29.79
N ALA A 297 -18.23 1.38 28.74
CA ALA A 297 -18.12 0.39 27.69
C ALA A 297 -18.28 1.05 26.33
N PHE A 298 -17.32 0.89 25.47
CA PHE A 298 -17.35 1.45 24.10
C PHE A 298 -16.75 0.46 23.10
N HIS A 299 -17.15 0.61 21.87
CA HIS A 299 -16.57 -0.14 20.76
C HIS A 299 -15.35 0.60 20.20
N SER A 300 -14.27 -0.11 19.82
CA SER A 300 -13.04 0.48 19.30
C SER A 300 -13.26 1.42 18.09
N ALA A 301 -14.23 1.11 17.23
CA ALA A 301 -14.60 1.97 16.10
C ALA A 301 -15.42 3.22 16.48
N GLN A 302 -15.86 3.35 17.74
CA GLN A 302 -16.67 4.45 18.25
C GLN A 302 -16.00 5.22 19.38
N SER A 303 -14.81 4.75 19.86
CA SER A 303 -14.07 5.44 20.89
C SER A 303 -13.21 6.57 20.29
N THR A 304 -13.28 7.73 20.90
CA THR A 304 -12.34 8.81 20.61
C THR A 304 -11.15 8.74 21.55
N ALA A 305 -9.97 9.21 21.12
CA ALA A 305 -8.76 9.24 21.97
C ALA A 305 -8.97 10.04 23.27
N ILE A 306 -9.96 10.95 23.29
CA ILE A 306 -10.28 11.80 24.44
C ILE A 306 -10.99 10.99 25.54
N GLU A 307 -11.87 10.05 25.19
CA GLU A 307 -12.63 9.24 26.16
C GLU A 307 -11.71 8.26 26.93
N CYS A 308 -10.64 7.79 26.31
CA CYS A 308 -9.67 6.90 26.96
C CYS A 308 -8.71 7.62 27.92
N HIS A 309 -8.47 8.92 27.78
CA HIS A 309 -7.58 9.69 28.65
C HIS A 309 -8.28 10.23 29.92
N ALA A 310 -9.59 10.41 29.89
CA ALA A 310 -10.37 10.90 31.03
C ALA A 310 -10.42 9.91 32.22
N GLN A 311 -9.96 8.66 32.03
CA GLN A 311 -9.97 7.59 33.05
C GLN A 311 -8.60 7.32 33.70
N GLN A 312 -7.54 8.06 33.30
CA GLN A 312 -6.19 7.91 33.88
C GLN A 312 -5.80 9.07 34.83
N SER A 313 -6.75 9.95 35.17
CA SER A 313 -6.52 11.08 36.11
C SER A 313 -7.18 10.85 37.48
#